data_084bd4d305ea1517ef263f193a849c63
#
_entry.id   084bd4d305ea1517ef263f193a849c63
#
_cell.length_a   1.000
_cell.length_b   1.000
_cell.length_c   1.000
_cell.angle_alpha   90.00
_cell.angle_beta   90.00
_cell.angle_gamma   90.00
#
_symmetry.space_group_name_H-M   'P 1'
#
loop_
_entity.id
_entity.type
_entity.pdbx_description
1 polymer ?
#
loop_
_entity_poly.entity_id
_entity_poly.type
_entity_poly.pdbx_seq_one_letter_code
_entity_poly.pdbx_strand_id
1 'polypeptide(L)'
;MTKAPDTVILNGRLITFDSARPYAEGLAIADGVITAVGSTAEIRALAGPSTRVIDAAGSTVLPGFIDSHVHLFGGSVELACLDLTSIKGEAQLTEVVRDWAKWNTDDQLVFAVQADYAILGDGIKTTRQALDRVLPDRPFAMYAPDHHTVWANTAALEAAGLLHGAEVEAGAQVVMGSDGLASGELQEPSAYAPVLRMTRHAGRDMMGLVTGADPVPPATLAERTLDKAALERGLQHCASHGITGLHNMDGNFYQLELLSEMERDGTLLCRTEVPFHYKSPDPLDRFSEAQEMRQRFNSDMVWCNRVKMFMDGVVESGTALMLQPYPGTDHIGDAVFEAEHFNQACIRADAMGLQIATHAIGDLAVRRTLDGYEAARRTNGARDSRHRIEHIEVLHPDDLPRFKDLGVVASIQPGHAPFGGYFPPAGVRAMLHDAQIPLSYAWADIRNSGAKVIFSTDWPVIPVDVMPTIKGAVAPLKLDAPWRDQSQSLLDTLESYTAGNAWVEFNETRKGKLKPGMMADIAVMDHNLETMDPETLNQARAAFTFCAGRMTWQA
;
A
#
# COMPACT_ATOMS: atom_id res chain seq x y z
N MET A 1 15.28 -21.40 -37.56
CA MET A 1 14.18 -20.42 -37.56
C MET A 1 13.97 -20.00 -36.12
N THR A 2 14.02 -18.73 -35.83
CA THR A 2 13.66 -18.21 -34.49
C THR A 2 12.19 -18.53 -34.24
N LYS A 3 11.85 -19.02 -33.04
CA LYS A 3 10.47 -19.29 -32.61
C LYS A 3 9.62 -18.03 -32.81
N ALA A 4 8.43 -18.15 -33.38
CA ALA A 4 7.50 -17.03 -33.47
C ALA A 4 7.08 -16.58 -32.05
N PRO A 5 6.84 -15.30 -31.83
CA PRO A 5 6.41 -14.81 -30.53
C PRO A 5 5.04 -15.37 -30.12
N ASP A 6 4.83 -15.54 -28.82
CA ASP A 6 3.56 -16.01 -28.27
C ASP A 6 2.48 -14.92 -28.42
N THR A 7 2.87 -13.64 -28.23
CA THR A 7 2.00 -12.46 -28.35
C THR A 7 2.74 -11.31 -29.00
N VAL A 8 2.03 -10.51 -29.82
CA VAL A 8 2.48 -9.21 -30.29
C VAL A 8 1.45 -8.14 -29.92
N ILE A 9 1.93 -6.98 -29.48
CA ILE A 9 1.13 -5.78 -29.23
C ILE A 9 1.50 -4.80 -30.34
N LEU A 10 0.51 -4.27 -31.06
CA LEU A 10 0.67 -3.45 -32.26
C LEU A 10 -0.12 -2.15 -32.13
N ASN A 11 0.23 -1.16 -32.96
CA ASN A 11 -0.45 0.12 -33.08
C ASN A 11 -0.59 0.87 -31.73
N GLY A 12 0.39 0.69 -30.83
CA GLY A 12 0.38 1.34 -29.51
C GLY A 12 1.20 2.64 -29.51
N ARG A 13 0.96 3.46 -28.51
CA ARG A 13 1.87 4.51 -28.06
C ARG A 13 2.69 3.94 -26.91
N LEU A 14 3.81 3.27 -27.23
CA LEU A 14 4.67 2.67 -26.21
C LEU A 14 5.51 3.75 -25.51
N ILE A 15 5.39 3.85 -24.17
CA ILE A 15 6.29 4.60 -23.29
C ILE A 15 7.24 3.57 -22.68
N THR A 16 8.48 3.54 -23.15
CA THR A 16 9.37 2.39 -22.89
C THR A 16 10.22 2.53 -21.62
N PHE A 17 10.47 3.75 -21.16
CA PHE A 17 11.49 4.10 -20.16
C PHE A 17 12.91 3.59 -20.48
N ASP A 18 13.18 3.19 -21.74
CA ASP A 18 14.51 2.96 -22.25
C ASP A 18 15.03 4.23 -22.94
N SER A 19 16.06 4.85 -22.40
CA SER A 19 16.63 6.09 -22.95
C SER A 19 17.12 5.96 -24.39
N ALA A 20 17.49 4.73 -24.81
CA ALA A 20 17.90 4.47 -26.19
C ALA A 20 16.72 4.46 -27.18
N ARG A 21 15.51 4.18 -26.73
CA ARG A 21 14.29 4.15 -27.53
C ARG A 21 13.07 4.56 -26.66
N PRO A 22 12.91 5.83 -26.35
CA PRO A 22 11.86 6.29 -25.42
C PRO A 22 10.44 5.91 -25.85
N TYR A 23 10.22 5.80 -27.17
CA TYR A 23 8.91 5.46 -27.77
C TYR A 23 9.03 4.39 -28.85
N ALA A 24 7.95 3.63 -29.00
CA ALA A 24 7.77 2.65 -30.07
C ALA A 24 6.27 2.50 -30.39
N GLU A 25 5.94 1.62 -31.37
CA GLU A 25 4.55 1.36 -31.79
C GLU A 25 4.10 -0.05 -31.49
N GLY A 26 5.02 -0.95 -31.18
CA GLY A 26 4.69 -2.34 -30.86
C GLY A 26 5.84 -3.09 -30.20
N LEU A 27 5.51 -4.24 -29.64
CA LEU A 27 6.44 -5.17 -29.04
C LEU A 27 6.01 -6.63 -29.25
N ALA A 28 6.97 -7.54 -29.13
CA ALA A 28 6.76 -8.99 -29.21
C ALA A 28 7.17 -9.67 -27.91
N ILE A 29 6.39 -10.66 -27.49
CA ILE A 29 6.58 -11.43 -26.25
C ILE A 29 6.77 -12.89 -26.62
N ALA A 30 7.77 -13.55 -26.07
CA ALA A 30 7.93 -15.00 -26.09
C ALA A 30 8.54 -15.49 -24.76
N ASP A 31 8.05 -16.62 -24.28
CA ASP A 31 8.56 -17.29 -23.08
C ASP A 31 8.67 -16.33 -21.85
N GLY A 32 7.69 -15.44 -21.67
CA GLY A 32 7.63 -14.50 -20.55
C GLY A 32 8.51 -13.25 -20.66
N VAL A 33 9.21 -13.07 -21.80
CA VAL A 33 10.17 -11.97 -22.03
C VAL A 33 9.76 -11.15 -23.26
N ILE A 34 10.08 -9.85 -23.22
CA ILE A 34 10.00 -8.98 -24.41
C ILE A 34 11.15 -9.36 -25.34
N THR A 35 10.84 -9.80 -26.57
CA THR A 35 11.85 -10.24 -27.54
C THR A 35 12.19 -9.18 -28.59
N ALA A 36 11.24 -8.27 -28.87
CA ALA A 36 11.45 -7.16 -29.80
C ALA A 36 10.59 -5.95 -29.40
N VAL A 37 11.08 -4.75 -29.73
CA VAL A 37 10.36 -3.49 -29.61
C VAL A 37 10.68 -2.65 -30.85
N GLY A 38 9.65 -2.14 -31.55
CA GLY A 38 9.84 -1.43 -32.81
C GLY A 38 8.58 -0.78 -33.35
N SER A 39 8.56 -0.51 -34.65
CA SER A 39 7.37 -0.07 -35.38
C SER A 39 6.34 -1.19 -35.48
N THR A 40 5.08 -0.82 -35.70
CA THR A 40 4.01 -1.80 -35.95
C THR A 40 4.34 -2.77 -37.07
N ALA A 41 4.97 -2.27 -38.16
CA ALA A 41 5.33 -3.09 -39.31
C ALA A 41 6.40 -4.13 -38.97
N GLU A 42 7.46 -3.72 -38.25
CA GLU A 42 8.54 -4.63 -37.82
C GLU A 42 8.01 -5.72 -36.90
N ILE A 43 7.19 -5.37 -35.93
CA ILE A 43 6.66 -6.33 -34.95
C ILE A 43 5.63 -7.27 -35.59
N ARG A 44 4.77 -6.75 -36.46
CA ARG A 44 3.79 -7.57 -37.21
C ARG A 44 4.47 -8.65 -38.06
N ALA A 45 5.63 -8.34 -38.65
CA ALA A 45 6.39 -9.27 -39.46
C ALA A 45 6.96 -10.46 -38.65
N LEU A 46 7.02 -10.39 -37.34
CA LEU A 46 7.46 -11.47 -36.46
C LEU A 46 6.34 -12.47 -36.15
N ALA A 47 5.07 -12.07 -36.32
CA ALA A 47 3.93 -12.88 -35.96
C ALA A 47 3.82 -14.14 -36.85
N GLY A 48 3.62 -15.28 -36.21
CA GLY A 48 3.32 -16.56 -36.86
C GLY A 48 1.82 -16.91 -36.73
N PRO A 49 1.40 -18.06 -37.30
CA PRO A 49 -0.01 -18.46 -37.29
C PRO A 49 -0.63 -18.66 -35.89
N SER A 50 0.20 -18.97 -34.88
CA SER A 50 -0.25 -19.17 -33.47
C SER A 50 -0.04 -17.94 -32.59
N THR A 51 0.54 -16.88 -33.13
CA THR A 51 0.81 -15.66 -32.38
C THR A 51 -0.50 -14.92 -32.05
N ARG A 52 -0.74 -14.63 -30.78
CA ARG A 52 -1.82 -13.73 -30.37
C ARG A 52 -1.49 -12.29 -30.80
N VAL A 53 -2.40 -11.63 -31.45
CA VAL A 53 -2.24 -10.24 -31.90
C VAL A 53 -3.17 -9.36 -31.06
N ILE A 54 -2.60 -8.39 -30.35
CA ILE A 54 -3.32 -7.35 -29.61
C ILE A 54 -3.15 -6.04 -30.37
N ASP A 55 -4.25 -5.39 -30.72
CA ASP A 55 -4.26 -4.06 -31.31
C ASP A 55 -4.50 -3.03 -30.20
N ALA A 56 -3.51 -2.22 -29.90
CA ALA A 56 -3.61 -1.17 -28.89
C ALA A 56 -4.32 0.10 -29.41
N ALA A 57 -4.69 0.15 -30.69
CA ALA A 57 -5.51 1.21 -31.29
C ALA A 57 -5.04 2.66 -30.97
N GLY A 58 -3.75 2.90 -30.86
CA GLY A 58 -3.15 4.19 -30.52
C GLY A 58 -3.06 4.50 -29.01
N SER A 59 -3.54 3.60 -28.16
CA SER A 59 -3.51 3.75 -26.71
C SER A 59 -2.10 3.59 -26.13
N THR A 60 -1.91 4.10 -24.91
CA THR A 60 -0.63 3.96 -24.19
C THR A 60 -0.37 2.51 -23.82
N VAL A 61 0.85 2.07 -24.13
CA VAL A 61 1.41 0.81 -23.65
C VAL A 61 2.65 1.14 -22.82
N LEU A 62 2.72 0.65 -21.59
CA LEU A 62 3.82 0.95 -20.66
C LEU A 62 4.19 -0.31 -19.87
N PRO A 63 5.36 -0.32 -19.20
CA PRO A 63 5.64 -1.37 -18.23
C PRO A 63 4.50 -1.47 -17.23
N GLY A 64 4.12 -2.66 -16.85
CA GLY A 64 3.07 -2.85 -15.85
C GLY A 64 3.36 -2.07 -14.58
N PHE A 65 2.34 -1.49 -13.99
CA PHE A 65 2.49 -0.75 -12.75
C PHE A 65 3.01 -1.67 -11.65
N ILE A 66 3.85 -1.10 -10.80
CA ILE A 66 4.30 -1.72 -9.56
C ILE A 66 3.78 -0.83 -8.44
N ASP A 67 2.86 -1.34 -7.65
CA ASP A 67 2.43 -0.63 -6.45
C ASP A 67 3.41 -0.92 -5.32
N SER A 68 4.16 0.10 -4.92
CA SER A 68 5.28 -0.09 -4.00
C SER A 68 4.90 -0.07 -2.53
N HIS A 69 3.63 0.05 -2.19
CA HIS A 69 3.13 -0.03 -0.81
C HIS A 69 1.67 -0.47 -0.80
N VAL A 70 1.43 -1.71 -0.40
CA VAL A 70 0.07 -2.26 -0.25
C VAL A 70 -0.03 -3.16 0.96
N HIS A 71 -1.24 -3.34 1.46
CA HIS A 71 -1.62 -4.33 2.47
C HIS A 71 -2.46 -5.41 1.81
N LEU A 72 -1.78 -6.28 1.02
CA LEU A 72 -2.43 -7.18 0.06
C LEU A 72 -3.49 -8.08 0.69
N PHE A 73 -3.18 -8.72 1.82
CA PHE A 73 -4.12 -9.70 2.38
C PHE A 73 -5.33 -9.01 3.02
N GLY A 74 -5.12 -7.98 3.83
CA GLY A 74 -6.19 -7.17 4.41
C GLY A 74 -7.10 -6.60 3.31
N GLY A 75 -6.53 -5.91 2.33
CA GLY A 75 -7.29 -5.35 1.21
C GLY A 75 -8.06 -6.41 0.40
N SER A 76 -7.47 -7.62 0.22
CA SER A 76 -8.16 -8.73 -0.46
C SER A 76 -9.39 -9.23 0.32
N VAL A 77 -9.33 -9.20 1.63
CA VAL A 77 -10.46 -9.57 2.51
C VAL A 77 -11.53 -8.47 2.46
N GLU A 78 -11.13 -7.21 2.51
CA GLU A 78 -12.04 -6.07 2.49
C GLU A 78 -12.90 -5.97 1.22
N LEU A 79 -12.40 -6.44 0.08
CA LEU A 79 -13.20 -6.54 -1.16
C LEU A 79 -14.50 -7.37 -1.02
N ALA A 80 -14.61 -8.17 0.03
CA ALA A 80 -15.80 -8.97 0.32
C ALA A 80 -16.55 -8.48 1.58
N CYS A 81 -16.17 -7.34 2.16
CA CYS A 81 -16.85 -6.72 3.29
C CYS A 81 -17.91 -5.71 2.84
N LEU A 82 -18.75 -5.28 3.76
CA LEU A 82 -19.68 -4.19 3.53
C LEU A 82 -18.92 -2.86 3.45
N ASP A 83 -18.93 -2.24 2.29
CA ASP A 83 -18.29 -0.93 2.05
C ASP A 83 -19.24 0.20 2.48
N LEU A 84 -18.76 1.10 3.33
CA LEU A 84 -19.50 2.24 3.88
C LEU A 84 -19.10 3.60 3.28
N THR A 85 -18.25 3.63 2.25
CA THR A 85 -17.68 4.87 1.67
C THR A 85 -18.73 5.97 1.38
N SER A 86 -19.93 5.60 0.94
CA SER A 86 -20.98 6.57 0.58
C SER A 86 -22.06 6.74 1.65
N ILE A 87 -21.93 6.07 2.80
CA ILE A 87 -22.97 6.01 3.81
C ILE A 87 -22.85 7.19 4.77
N LYS A 88 -23.97 7.88 5.01
CA LYS A 88 -24.04 9.01 5.96
C LYS A 88 -25.34 8.98 6.77
N GLY A 89 -25.17 9.12 8.08
CA GLY A 89 -26.27 9.17 9.04
C GLY A 89 -26.75 7.78 9.52
N GLU A 90 -27.25 7.75 10.76
CA GLU A 90 -27.65 6.51 11.45
C GLU A 90 -28.73 5.71 10.67
N ALA A 91 -29.65 6.39 10.00
CA ALA A 91 -30.74 5.72 9.26
C ALA A 91 -30.20 4.91 8.07
N GLN A 92 -29.35 5.50 7.23
CA GLN A 92 -28.77 4.84 6.08
C GLN A 92 -27.81 3.71 6.52
N LEU A 93 -26.98 3.96 7.55
CA LEU A 93 -26.12 2.94 8.14
C LEU A 93 -26.94 1.74 8.63
N THR A 94 -28.05 2.00 9.33
CA THR A 94 -28.95 0.95 9.83
C THR A 94 -29.53 0.10 8.70
N GLU A 95 -29.97 0.74 7.64
CA GLU A 95 -30.56 0.04 6.48
C GLU A 95 -29.54 -0.91 5.84
N VAL A 96 -28.34 -0.42 5.47
CA VAL A 96 -27.34 -1.23 4.76
C VAL A 96 -26.76 -2.33 5.64
N VAL A 97 -26.50 -2.06 6.92
CA VAL A 97 -25.97 -3.05 7.86
C VAL A 97 -26.96 -4.17 8.13
N ARG A 98 -28.26 -3.84 8.36
CA ARG A 98 -29.29 -4.85 8.58
C ARG A 98 -29.58 -5.67 7.32
N ASP A 99 -29.53 -5.04 6.15
CA ASP A 99 -29.69 -5.78 4.90
C ASP A 99 -28.52 -6.75 4.67
N TRP A 100 -27.28 -6.30 4.86
CA TRP A 100 -26.09 -7.16 4.80
C TRP A 100 -26.18 -8.33 5.78
N ALA A 101 -26.59 -8.07 7.02
CA ALA A 101 -26.70 -9.07 8.08
C ALA A 101 -27.71 -10.21 7.77
N LYS A 102 -28.75 -9.94 6.95
CA LYS A 102 -29.73 -10.96 6.52
C LYS A 102 -29.11 -12.03 5.61
N TRP A 103 -28.14 -11.64 4.78
CA TRP A 103 -27.49 -12.52 3.83
C TRP A 103 -26.22 -13.19 4.39
N ASN A 104 -25.67 -12.65 5.47
CA ASN A 104 -24.44 -13.13 6.12
C ASN A 104 -24.74 -13.67 7.53
N THR A 105 -25.65 -14.66 7.62
CA THR A 105 -26.12 -15.20 8.90
C THR A 105 -25.09 -16.03 9.63
N ASP A 106 -24.15 -16.64 8.91
CA ASP A 106 -23.14 -17.55 9.47
C ASP A 106 -21.92 -16.80 10.03
N ASP A 107 -21.82 -15.49 9.80
CA ASP A 107 -20.74 -14.68 10.32
C ASP A 107 -20.91 -14.41 11.81
N GLN A 108 -19.85 -14.65 12.59
CA GLN A 108 -19.83 -14.30 14.01
C GLN A 108 -19.84 -12.78 14.24
N LEU A 109 -19.25 -12.01 13.32
CA LEU A 109 -19.18 -10.57 13.32
C LEU A 109 -19.75 -10.05 11.99
N VAL A 110 -20.69 -9.13 12.05
CA VAL A 110 -21.00 -8.26 10.91
C VAL A 110 -19.91 -7.21 10.83
N PHE A 111 -19.08 -7.29 9.81
CA PHE A 111 -17.93 -6.41 9.67
C PHE A 111 -18.08 -5.53 8.42
N ALA A 112 -17.90 -4.22 8.61
CA ALA A 112 -17.93 -3.23 7.55
C ALA A 112 -16.62 -2.43 7.50
N VAL A 113 -16.31 -1.88 6.36
CA VAL A 113 -15.06 -1.13 6.10
C VAL A 113 -15.37 0.25 5.56
N GLN A 114 -14.37 1.13 5.53
CA GLN A 114 -14.48 2.50 4.99
C GLN A 114 -15.50 3.37 5.74
N ALA A 115 -15.60 3.23 7.06
CA ALA A 115 -16.49 4.03 7.89
C ALA A 115 -15.87 5.41 8.18
N ASP A 116 -16.42 6.47 7.61
CA ASP A 116 -16.00 7.85 7.88
C ASP A 116 -16.15 8.19 9.37
N TYR A 117 -15.21 8.95 9.95
CA TYR A 117 -15.29 9.42 11.35
C TYR A 117 -16.57 10.19 11.65
N ALA A 118 -17.12 10.89 10.66
CA ALA A 118 -18.40 11.60 10.72
C ALA A 118 -19.58 10.79 10.17
N ILE A 119 -19.49 9.46 10.09
CA ILE A 119 -20.52 8.60 9.47
C ILE A 119 -21.92 8.79 10.06
N LEU A 120 -22.04 9.13 11.35
CA LEU A 120 -23.32 9.40 11.99
C LEU A 120 -23.79 10.86 11.83
N GLY A 121 -22.94 11.73 11.31
CA GLY A 121 -23.17 13.17 11.12
C GLY A 121 -22.09 14.02 11.77
N ASP A 122 -21.92 15.25 11.28
CA ASP A 122 -20.90 16.18 11.76
C ASP A 122 -21.01 16.42 13.26
N GLY A 123 -19.92 16.22 13.99
CA GLY A 123 -19.85 16.40 15.45
C GLY A 123 -20.55 15.31 16.29
N ILE A 124 -21.12 14.28 15.65
CA ILE A 124 -21.72 13.13 16.33
C ILE A 124 -20.67 12.05 16.51
N LYS A 125 -20.28 11.76 17.76
CA LYS A 125 -19.33 10.66 18.02
C LYS A 125 -19.97 9.31 17.79
N THR A 126 -19.25 8.43 17.12
CA THR A 126 -19.60 7.03 16.97
C THR A 126 -19.35 6.30 18.29
N THR A 127 -20.42 5.83 18.91
CA THR A 127 -20.38 5.14 20.22
C THR A 127 -21.02 3.74 20.10
N ARG A 128 -20.65 2.83 21.04
CA ARG A 128 -21.29 1.51 21.08
C ARG A 128 -22.81 1.59 21.15
N GLN A 129 -23.38 2.56 21.92
CA GLN A 129 -24.84 2.74 22.04
C GLN A 129 -25.48 3.17 20.71
N ALA A 130 -24.79 3.95 19.89
CA ALA A 130 -25.25 4.27 18.54
C ALA A 130 -25.24 3.02 17.66
N LEU A 131 -24.20 2.21 17.73
CA LEU A 131 -24.08 0.98 16.97
C LEU A 131 -25.04 -0.13 17.47
N ASP A 132 -25.40 -0.14 18.76
CA ASP A 132 -26.45 -1.02 19.30
C ASP A 132 -27.82 -0.70 18.67
N ARG A 133 -28.12 0.55 18.33
CA ARG A 133 -29.35 0.91 17.61
C ARG A 133 -29.32 0.45 16.15
N VAL A 134 -28.14 0.46 15.53
CA VAL A 134 -27.94 -0.03 14.16
C VAL A 134 -28.17 -1.54 14.10
N LEU A 135 -27.48 -2.32 14.94
CA LEU A 135 -27.59 -3.78 15.00
C LEU A 135 -27.54 -4.27 16.47
N PRO A 136 -28.71 -4.44 17.13
CA PRO A 136 -28.75 -4.74 18.57
C PRO A 136 -28.40 -6.19 18.93
N ASP A 137 -28.71 -7.14 18.03
CA ASP A 137 -28.80 -8.57 18.39
C ASP A 137 -27.55 -9.38 17.94
N ARG A 138 -26.59 -8.76 17.28
CA ARG A 138 -25.39 -9.43 16.76
C ARG A 138 -24.15 -8.56 16.95
N PRO A 139 -22.96 -9.17 17.11
CA PRO A 139 -21.70 -8.45 17.04
C PRO A 139 -21.59 -7.68 15.72
N PHE A 140 -21.32 -6.38 15.83
CA PHE A 140 -21.11 -5.47 14.71
C PHE A 140 -19.92 -4.58 14.97
N ALA A 141 -19.04 -4.48 13.96
CA ALA A 141 -17.93 -3.54 13.98
C ALA A 141 -17.72 -2.94 12.60
N MET A 142 -17.12 -1.75 12.56
CA MET A 142 -16.76 -1.06 11.34
C MET A 142 -15.38 -0.43 11.47
N TYR A 143 -14.63 -0.46 10.38
CA TYR A 143 -13.24 -0.03 10.27
C TYR A 143 -13.17 1.35 9.61
N ALA A 144 -12.38 2.24 10.17
CA ALA A 144 -12.09 3.53 9.57
C ALA A 144 -11.26 3.37 8.26
N PRO A 145 -11.32 4.32 7.32
CA PRO A 145 -10.57 4.26 6.07
C PRO A 145 -9.06 4.24 6.26
N ASP A 146 -8.56 4.87 7.31
CA ASP A 146 -7.13 4.96 7.64
C ASP A 146 -6.57 3.69 8.32
N HIS A 147 -7.45 2.74 8.66
CA HIS A 147 -7.13 1.49 9.35
C HIS A 147 -6.53 1.66 10.77
N HIS A 148 -6.68 2.83 11.39
CA HIS A 148 -6.22 3.07 12.75
C HIS A 148 -7.33 3.00 13.80
N THR A 149 -8.60 2.97 13.40
CA THR A 149 -9.75 2.94 14.32
C THR A 149 -10.80 1.91 13.92
N VAL A 150 -11.28 1.14 14.89
CA VAL A 150 -12.47 0.29 14.77
C VAL A 150 -13.54 0.76 15.76
N TRP A 151 -14.77 0.89 15.28
CA TRP A 151 -15.92 1.09 16.16
C TRP A 151 -16.73 -0.21 16.28
N ALA A 152 -17.04 -0.60 17.51
CA ALA A 152 -17.73 -1.85 17.82
C ALA A 152 -18.96 -1.60 18.70
N ASN A 153 -20.05 -2.36 18.46
CA ASN A 153 -21.22 -2.35 19.32
C ASN A 153 -20.98 -3.13 20.63
N THR A 154 -21.93 -3.05 21.58
CA THR A 154 -21.80 -3.74 22.87
C THR A 154 -21.59 -5.25 22.71
N ALA A 155 -22.35 -5.90 21.82
CA ALA A 155 -22.23 -7.35 21.58
C ALA A 155 -20.84 -7.74 21.05
N ALA A 156 -20.22 -6.94 20.18
CA ALA A 156 -18.88 -7.20 19.68
C ALA A 156 -17.82 -6.97 20.78
N LEU A 157 -17.95 -5.91 21.60
CA LEU A 157 -17.06 -5.65 22.72
C LEU A 157 -17.11 -6.75 23.78
N GLU A 158 -18.32 -7.25 24.11
CA GLU A 158 -18.51 -8.39 25.03
C GLU A 158 -17.84 -9.65 24.51
N ALA A 159 -18.13 -10.00 23.25
CA ALA A 159 -17.59 -11.20 22.61
C ALA A 159 -16.05 -11.14 22.48
N ALA A 160 -15.47 -9.95 22.27
CA ALA A 160 -14.03 -9.72 22.22
C ALA A 160 -13.37 -9.60 23.60
N GLY A 161 -14.17 -9.52 24.71
CA GLY A 161 -13.64 -9.33 26.07
C GLY A 161 -13.15 -7.90 26.35
N LEU A 162 -13.60 -6.91 25.58
CA LEU A 162 -13.12 -5.52 25.64
C LEU A 162 -14.09 -4.55 26.35
N LEU A 163 -15.30 -4.99 26.69
CA LEU A 163 -16.34 -4.09 27.24
C LEU A 163 -15.88 -3.39 28.54
N HIS A 164 -15.07 -4.05 29.34
CA HIS A 164 -14.55 -3.50 30.62
C HIS A 164 -13.13 -2.89 30.47
N GLY A 165 -12.69 -2.64 29.24
CA GLY A 165 -11.32 -2.22 28.95
C GLY A 165 -10.35 -3.40 28.86
N ALA A 166 -9.17 -3.16 28.37
CA ALA A 166 -8.06 -4.12 28.28
C ALA A 166 -6.71 -3.39 28.37
N GLU A 167 -5.67 -4.09 28.81
CA GLU A 167 -4.29 -3.63 28.60
C GLU A 167 -3.91 -3.86 27.14
N VAL A 168 -3.38 -2.83 26.49
CA VAL A 168 -2.97 -2.83 25.07
C VAL A 168 -1.55 -2.29 24.94
N GLU A 169 -0.94 -2.46 23.77
CA GLU A 169 0.41 -1.97 23.51
C GLU A 169 0.47 -0.44 23.60
N ALA A 170 1.67 0.11 23.80
CA ALA A 170 1.90 1.56 23.84
C ALA A 170 1.42 2.20 22.51
N GLY A 171 0.71 3.32 22.61
CA GLY A 171 0.11 4.02 21.48
C GLY A 171 -1.29 3.52 21.11
N ALA A 172 -1.74 2.34 21.60
CA ALA A 172 -3.08 1.82 21.36
C ALA A 172 -4.02 2.15 22.54
N GLN A 173 -5.34 2.18 22.27
CA GLN A 173 -6.33 2.51 23.30
C GLN A 173 -7.68 1.82 23.09
N VAL A 174 -8.21 1.20 24.13
CA VAL A 174 -9.64 0.95 24.28
C VAL A 174 -10.25 2.19 24.93
N VAL A 175 -10.95 3.02 24.16
CA VAL A 175 -11.50 4.28 24.65
C VAL A 175 -12.64 4.01 25.62
N MET A 176 -12.53 4.49 26.87
CA MET A 176 -13.53 4.28 27.92
C MET A 176 -14.58 5.39 27.92
N GLY A 177 -15.84 4.98 28.08
CA GLY A 177 -16.95 5.91 28.26
C GLY A 177 -17.09 6.39 29.72
N SER A 178 -17.92 7.43 29.94
CA SER A 178 -18.21 7.98 31.26
C SER A 178 -18.96 7.03 32.20
N ASP A 179 -19.51 5.94 31.64
CA ASP A 179 -20.18 4.87 32.39
C ASP A 179 -19.22 3.76 32.87
N GLY A 180 -17.92 3.94 32.64
CA GLY A 180 -16.88 2.98 33.03
C GLY A 180 -16.76 1.76 32.12
N LEU A 181 -17.48 1.75 31.00
CA LEU A 181 -17.40 0.72 29.95
C LEU A 181 -16.72 1.28 28.70
N ALA A 182 -16.23 0.41 27.82
CA ALA A 182 -15.65 0.84 26.54
C ALA A 182 -16.69 1.63 25.73
N SER A 183 -16.28 2.76 25.16
CA SER A 183 -17.15 3.66 24.39
C SER A 183 -17.63 3.06 23.06
N GLY A 184 -16.91 2.08 22.55
CA GLY A 184 -17.07 1.49 21.23
C GLY A 184 -15.86 1.77 20.33
N GLU A 185 -15.09 2.80 20.61
CA GLU A 185 -13.92 3.19 19.83
C GLU A 185 -12.67 2.45 20.32
N LEU A 186 -11.99 1.79 19.37
CA LEU A 186 -10.78 1.02 19.58
C LEU A 186 -9.70 1.60 18.65
N GLN A 187 -8.63 2.11 19.22
CA GLN A 187 -7.56 2.77 18.47
C GLN A 187 -6.32 1.87 18.40
N GLU A 188 -5.75 1.75 17.22
CA GLU A 188 -4.58 0.97 16.85
C GLU A 188 -4.77 -0.55 16.95
N PRO A 189 -3.96 -1.32 16.20
CA PRO A 189 -4.14 -2.76 16.00
C PRO A 189 -4.28 -3.60 17.26
N SER A 190 -3.51 -3.33 18.30
CA SER A 190 -3.57 -4.15 19.52
C SER A 190 -4.90 -3.99 20.27
N ALA A 191 -5.60 -2.86 20.10
CA ALA A 191 -6.90 -2.64 20.72
C ALA A 191 -8.03 -3.36 19.96
N TYR A 192 -8.01 -3.36 18.63
CA TYR A 192 -9.12 -3.95 17.84
C TYR A 192 -8.86 -5.39 17.35
N ALA A 193 -7.64 -5.91 17.40
CA ALA A 193 -7.35 -7.28 16.99
C ALA A 193 -8.27 -8.34 17.62
N PRO A 194 -8.70 -8.26 18.90
CA PRO A 194 -9.65 -9.20 19.47
C PRO A 194 -11.01 -9.20 18.75
N VAL A 195 -11.47 -8.05 18.25
CA VAL A 195 -12.71 -7.95 17.44
C VAL A 195 -12.52 -8.62 16.09
N LEU A 196 -11.39 -8.37 15.41
CA LEU A 196 -11.11 -8.94 14.08
C LEU A 196 -10.96 -10.46 14.11
N ARG A 197 -10.62 -11.07 15.26
CA ARG A 197 -10.61 -12.54 15.41
C ARG A 197 -11.98 -13.18 15.20
N MET A 198 -13.06 -12.42 15.24
CA MET A 198 -14.41 -12.90 14.97
C MET A 198 -14.79 -12.84 13.49
N THR A 199 -13.95 -12.30 12.61
CA THR A 199 -14.15 -12.35 11.16
C THR A 199 -13.98 -13.76 10.62
N ARG A 200 -14.43 -14.04 9.39
CA ARG A 200 -14.24 -15.34 8.72
C ARG A 200 -12.79 -15.77 8.62
N HIS A 201 -11.88 -14.79 8.47
CA HIS A 201 -10.44 -15.02 8.40
C HIS A 201 -9.78 -15.10 9.79
N ALA A 202 -10.56 -14.90 10.87
CA ALA A 202 -10.11 -14.95 12.26
C ALA A 202 -8.87 -14.06 12.54
N GLY A 203 -8.78 -12.93 11.84
CA GLY A 203 -7.68 -11.98 11.95
C GLY A 203 -6.38 -12.43 11.27
N ARG A 204 -6.33 -13.59 10.58
CA ARG A 204 -5.12 -14.07 9.89
C ARG A 204 -4.64 -13.13 8.78
N ASP A 205 -5.56 -12.42 8.15
CA ASP A 205 -5.33 -11.37 7.16
C ASP A 205 -4.53 -10.19 7.71
N MET A 206 -4.67 -9.90 9.01
CA MET A 206 -4.01 -8.79 9.70
C MET A 206 -2.73 -9.21 10.46
N MET A 207 -2.46 -10.50 10.65
CA MET A 207 -1.34 -10.95 11.48
C MET A 207 0.02 -10.47 10.96
N GLY A 208 0.20 -10.42 9.64
CA GLY A 208 1.43 -9.91 9.03
C GLY A 208 1.69 -8.43 9.36
N LEU A 209 0.65 -7.63 9.52
CA LEU A 209 0.71 -6.22 9.89
C LEU A 209 0.82 -6.04 11.41
N VAL A 210 -0.05 -6.73 12.16
CA VAL A 210 -0.21 -6.48 13.60
C VAL A 210 0.95 -7.07 14.41
N THR A 211 1.38 -8.29 14.10
CA THR A 211 2.37 -9.01 14.92
C THR A 211 3.59 -9.49 14.14
N GLY A 212 3.49 -9.65 12.82
CA GLY A 212 4.49 -10.36 12.01
C GLY A 212 4.58 -11.86 12.32
N ALA A 213 3.72 -12.38 13.19
CA ALA A 213 3.70 -13.78 13.59
C ALA A 213 2.78 -14.62 12.67
N ASP A 214 3.00 -15.92 12.69
CA ASP A 214 2.12 -16.87 12.00
C ASP A 214 0.92 -17.26 12.86
N PRO A 215 -0.15 -17.81 12.24
CA PRO A 215 -1.30 -18.33 12.99
C PRO A 215 -0.94 -19.44 13.97
N VAL A 216 -1.40 -19.31 15.21
CA VAL A 216 -1.23 -20.33 16.25
C VAL A 216 -2.63 -20.66 16.84
N PRO A 217 -3.12 -21.91 16.68
CA PRO A 217 -2.51 -23.03 15.96
C PRO A 217 -2.36 -22.75 14.44
N PRO A 218 -1.52 -23.52 13.72
CA PRO A 218 -1.39 -23.35 12.27
C PRO A 218 -2.72 -23.48 11.57
N ALA A 219 -2.93 -22.65 10.55
CA ALA A 219 -4.16 -22.62 9.77
C ALA A 219 -4.45 -23.99 9.12
N THR A 220 -5.67 -24.45 9.25
CA THR A 220 -6.17 -25.69 8.63
C THR A 220 -6.21 -25.57 7.11
N LEU A 221 -6.33 -26.69 6.40
CA LEU A 221 -6.48 -26.71 4.95
C LEU A 221 -7.69 -25.89 4.47
N ALA A 222 -8.82 -25.93 5.19
CA ALA A 222 -10.01 -25.16 4.85
C ALA A 222 -9.78 -23.65 5.00
N GLU A 223 -9.11 -23.22 6.07
CA GLU A 223 -8.73 -21.83 6.30
C GLU A 223 -7.74 -21.34 5.24
N ARG A 224 -6.69 -22.11 4.93
CA ARG A 224 -5.75 -21.78 3.85
C ARG A 224 -6.45 -21.65 2.48
N THR A 225 -7.45 -22.50 2.21
CA THR A 225 -8.25 -22.42 0.97
C THR A 225 -9.07 -21.14 0.94
N LEU A 226 -9.71 -20.77 2.05
CA LEU A 226 -10.47 -19.52 2.19
C LEU A 226 -9.54 -18.30 1.99
N ASP A 227 -8.39 -18.32 2.63
CA ASP A 227 -7.40 -17.22 2.59
C ASP A 227 -6.80 -17.06 1.18
N LYS A 228 -6.48 -18.17 0.49
CA LYS A 228 -6.03 -18.12 -0.92
C LYS A 228 -7.13 -17.58 -1.85
N ALA A 229 -8.40 -17.92 -1.61
CA ALA A 229 -9.50 -17.38 -2.42
C ALA A 229 -9.66 -15.85 -2.23
N ALA A 230 -9.40 -15.33 -1.04
CA ALA A 230 -9.36 -13.89 -0.80
C ALA A 230 -8.19 -13.25 -1.57
N LEU A 231 -6.97 -13.78 -1.41
CA LEU A 231 -5.78 -13.29 -2.13
C LEU A 231 -5.96 -13.32 -3.65
N GLU A 232 -6.61 -14.36 -4.20
CA GLU A 232 -6.89 -14.45 -5.64
C GLU A 232 -7.79 -13.30 -6.11
N ARG A 233 -8.85 -12.96 -5.35
CA ARG A 233 -9.70 -11.78 -5.65
C ARG A 233 -8.89 -10.48 -5.62
N GLY A 234 -8.05 -10.30 -4.60
CA GLY A 234 -7.19 -9.12 -4.49
C GLY A 234 -6.22 -8.99 -5.66
N LEU A 235 -5.58 -10.10 -6.05
CA LEU A 235 -4.66 -10.12 -7.19
C LEU A 235 -5.38 -9.87 -8.53
N GLN A 236 -6.60 -10.39 -8.70
CA GLN A 236 -7.45 -10.08 -9.86
C GLN A 236 -7.82 -8.60 -9.89
N HIS A 237 -8.14 -8.04 -8.73
CA HIS A 237 -8.42 -6.61 -8.59
C HIS A 237 -7.18 -5.77 -8.97
N CYS A 238 -5.99 -6.09 -8.46
CA CYS A 238 -4.75 -5.42 -8.86
C CYS A 238 -4.49 -5.54 -10.37
N ALA A 239 -4.61 -6.73 -10.94
CA ALA A 239 -4.39 -6.96 -12.36
C ALA A 239 -5.37 -6.16 -13.23
N SER A 240 -6.63 -5.97 -12.79
CA SER A 240 -7.63 -5.17 -13.51
C SER A 240 -7.27 -3.67 -13.60
N HIS A 241 -6.33 -3.20 -12.79
CA HIS A 241 -5.82 -1.83 -12.79
C HIS A 241 -4.42 -1.71 -13.42
N GLY A 242 -3.95 -2.73 -14.17
CA GLY A 242 -2.65 -2.68 -14.85
C GLY A 242 -1.46 -2.98 -13.94
N ILE A 243 -1.69 -3.45 -12.71
CA ILE A 243 -0.64 -3.74 -11.74
C ILE A 243 -0.08 -5.14 -12.00
N THR A 244 1.24 -5.23 -12.06
CA THR A 244 1.99 -6.48 -12.31
C THR A 244 2.96 -6.81 -11.18
N GLY A 245 3.22 -5.85 -10.30
CA GLY A 245 4.12 -6.00 -9.15
C GLY A 245 3.57 -5.31 -7.91
N LEU A 246 3.80 -5.91 -6.75
CA LEU A 246 3.35 -5.44 -5.46
C LEU A 246 4.49 -5.49 -4.45
N HIS A 247 4.69 -4.40 -3.71
CA HIS A 247 5.45 -4.43 -2.47
C HIS A 247 4.47 -4.47 -1.31
N ASN A 248 4.21 -5.68 -0.83
CA ASN A 248 3.38 -5.85 0.36
C ASN A 248 4.09 -5.28 1.58
N MET A 249 3.35 -4.70 2.52
CA MET A 249 3.88 -4.11 3.75
C MET A 249 3.52 -4.92 4.99
N ASP A 250 2.81 -6.02 4.80
CA ASP A 250 2.52 -7.04 5.80
C ASP A 250 3.44 -8.23 5.58
N GLY A 251 4.00 -8.80 6.63
CA GLY A 251 4.94 -9.89 6.44
C GLY A 251 4.93 -10.93 7.55
N ASN A 252 4.72 -12.20 7.16
CA ASN A 252 4.97 -13.40 7.95
C ASN A 252 5.22 -14.60 7.02
N PHE A 253 5.62 -15.74 7.58
CA PHE A 253 5.82 -16.96 6.79
C PHE A 253 4.52 -17.44 6.16
N TYR A 254 3.40 -17.31 6.87
CA TYR A 254 2.09 -17.74 6.40
C TYR A 254 1.69 -17.11 5.07
N GLN A 255 1.83 -15.80 4.93
CA GLN A 255 1.52 -15.11 3.66
C GLN A 255 2.47 -15.55 2.54
N LEU A 256 3.77 -15.65 2.81
CA LEU A 256 4.76 -16.13 1.85
C LEU A 256 4.45 -17.55 1.36
N GLU A 257 4.02 -18.43 2.28
CA GLU A 257 3.62 -19.80 1.93
C GLU A 257 2.38 -19.82 1.04
N LEU A 258 1.33 -19.05 1.39
CA LEU A 258 0.12 -18.96 0.56
C LEU A 258 0.42 -18.47 -0.85
N LEU A 259 1.19 -17.38 -0.99
CA LEU A 259 1.57 -16.83 -2.28
C LEU A 259 2.45 -17.81 -3.08
N SER A 260 3.38 -18.52 -2.44
CA SER A 260 4.21 -19.54 -3.09
C SER A 260 3.40 -20.77 -3.52
N GLU A 261 2.34 -21.13 -2.78
CA GLU A 261 1.39 -22.15 -3.24
C GLU A 261 0.65 -21.67 -4.49
N MET A 262 0.16 -20.42 -4.50
CA MET A 262 -0.53 -19.82 -5.64
C MET A 262 0.38 -19.70 -6.87
N GLU A 263 1.68 -19.43 -6.67
CA GLU A 263 2.67 -19.45 -7.75
C GLU A 263 2.77 -20.85 -8.38
N ARG A 264 2.90 -21.89 -7.56
CA ARG A 264 2.97 -23.29 -8.03
C ARG A 264 1.68 -23.75 -8.72
N ASP A 265 0.53 -23.28 -8.20
CA ASP A 265 -0.79 -23.59 -8.77
C ASP A 265 -1.10 -22.78 -10.03
N GLY A 266 -0.25 -21.77 -10.38
CA GLY A 266 -0.42 -20.90 -11.53
C GLY A 266 -1.52 -19.84 -11.36
N THR A 267 -1.98 -19.58 -10.14
CA THR A 267 -3.04 -18.59 -9.82
C THR A 267 -2.50 -17.25 -9.34
N LEU A 268 -1.19 -17.14 -9.08
CA LEU A 268 -0.55 -15.87 -8.74
C LEU A 268 -0.48 -14.96 -9.97
N LEU A 269 -1.08 -13.76 -9.90
CA LEU A 269 -1.23 -12.85 -11.04
C LEU A 269 -0.25 -11.69 -11.04
N CYS A 270 0.29 -11.32 -9.88
CA CYS A 270 1.24 -10.23 -9.71
C CYS A 270 2.50 -10.73 -8.98
N ARG A 271 3.66 -10.18 -9.34
CA ARG A 271 4.90 -10.40 -8.57
C ARG A 271 4.76 -9.72 -7.23
N THR A 272 5.08 -10.41 -6.14
CA THR A 272 4.82 -9.90 -4.79
C THR A 272 6.07 -10.03 -3.93
N GLU A 273 6.59 -8.90 -3.45
CA GLU A 273 7.55 -8.84 -2.37
C GLU A 273 6.81 -8.78 -1.03
N VAL A 274 7.18 -9.66 -0.10
CA VAL A 274 6.62 -9.69 1.27
C VAL A 274 7.77 -9.43 2.24
N PRO A 275 7.70 -8.38 3.08
CA PRO A 275 8.79 -8.04 3.99
C PRO A 275 8.81 -8.95 5.22
N PHE A 276 9.92 -8.96 5.93
CA PHE A 276 9.96 -9.34 7.33
C PHE A 276 9.44 -8.18 8.18
N HIS A 277 8.40 -8.39 8.97
CA HIS A 277 7.86 -7.38 9.87
C HIS A 277 8.61 -7.43 11.21
N TYR A 278 9.27 -6.30 11.59
CA TYR A 278 9.99 -6.16 12.84
C TYR A 278 9.34 -5.10 13.73
N LYS A 279 8.96 -5.50 14.94
CA LYS A 279 8.27 -4.64 15.91
C LYS A 279 9.18 -4.14 17.02
N SER A 280 8.78 -3.05 17.68
CA SER A 280 9.55 -2.44 18.77
C SER A 280 9.91 -3.38 19.93
N PRO A 281 9.03 -4.29 20.41
CA PRO A 281 9.40 -5.17 21.50
C PRO A 281 10.24 -6.39 21.07
N ASP A 282 10.43 -6.57 19.76
CA ASP A 282 11.13 -7.74 19.25
C ASP A 282 12.63 -7.68 19.59
N PRO A 283 13.23 -8.78 20.05
CA PRO A 283 14.66 -8.84 20.23
C PRO A 283 15.39 -8.91 18.90
N LEU A 284 16.62 -8.38 18.84
CA LEU A 284 17.41 -8.32 17.60
C LEU A 284 17.76 -9.69 16.99
N ASP A 285 17.67 -10.77 17.73
CA ASP A 285 17.90 -12.14 17.20
C ASP A 285 16.77 -12.62 16.28
N ARG A 286 15.55 -12.01 16.34
CA ARG A 286 14.48 -12.25 15.37
C ARG A 286 14.87 -11.94 13.91
N PHE A 287 15.91 -11.17 13.66
CA PHE A 287 16.44 -11.01 12.30
C PHE A 287 16.94 -12.31 11.66
N SER A 288 17.14 -13.40 12.44
CA SER A 288 17.36 -14.73 11.88
C SER A 288 16.17 -15.24 11.07
N GLU A 289 14.93 -14.86 11.45
CA GLU A 289 13.71 -15.18 10.70
C GLU A 289 13.71 -14.47 9.34
N ALA A 290 14.11 -13.19 9.28
CA ALA A 290 14.25 -12.47 8.02
C ALA A 290 15.21 -13.16 7.05
N GLN A 291 16.30 -13.71 7.57
CA GLN A 291 17.26 -14.48 6.77
C GLN A 291 16.65 -15.80 6.27
N GLU A 292 15.87 -16.50 7.10
CA GLU A 292 15.16 -17.70 6.71
C GLU A 292 14.10 -17.40 5.64
N MET A 293 13.29 -16.36 5.83
CA MET A 293 12.30 -15.92 4.83
C MET A 293 12.98 -15.65 3.47
N ARG A 294 14.08 -14.90 3.48
CA ARG A 294 14.84 -14.58 2.26
C ARG A 294 15.42 -15.81 1.57
N GLN A 295 15.86 -16.83 2.34
CA GLN A 295 16.41 -18.07 1.77
C GLN A 295 15.33 -18.98 1.20
N ARG A 296 14.18 -19.08 1.86
CA ARG A 296 13.08 -19.95 1.46
C ARG A 296 12.24 -19.38 0.31
N PHE A 297 12.12 -18.05 0.25
CA PHE A 297 11.23 -17.34 -0.69
C PHE A 297 12.04 -16.35 -1.51
N ASN A 298 12.46 -16.75 -2.70
CA ASN A 298 13.29 -15.94 -3.61
C ASN A 298 13.03 -16.26 -5.09
N SER A 299 11.79 -16.60 -5.44
CA SER A 299 11.41 -16.79 -6.84
C SER A 299 11.27 -15.44 -7.57
N ASP A 300 11.05 -15.48 -8.87
CA ASP A 300 10.75 -14.30 -9.67
C ASP A 300 9.35 -13.73 -9.38
N MET A 301 8.50 -14.49 -8.70
CA MET A 301 7.11 -14.10 -8.41
C MET A 301 6.88 -13.79 -6.94
N VAL A 302 7.58 -14.48 -6.01
CA VAL A 302 7.44 -14.27 -4.56
C VAL A 302 8.81 -14.23 -3.91
N TRP A 303 9.12 -13.14 -3.20
CA TRP A 303 10.41 -13.02 -2.50
C TRP A 303 10.31 -12.16 -1.24
N CYS A 304 11.34 -12.26 -0.38
CA CYS A 304 11.52 -11.47 0.83
C CYS A 304 12.94 -10.88 0.88
N ASN A 305 13.08 -9.58 0.67
CA ASN A 305 14.36 -8.86 0.76
C ASN A 305 14.32 -7.61 1.64
N ARG A 306 13.18 -7.36 2.30
CA ARG A 306 12.91 -6.13 3.02
C ARG A 306 12.51 -6.39 4.46
N VAL A 307 12.83 -5.43 5.32
CA VAL A 307 12.29 -5.32 6.68
C VAL A 307 11.31 -4.18 6.70
N LYS A 308 10.08 -4.38 7.20
CA LYS A 308 9.10 -3.33 7.50
C LYS A 308 9.13 -2.99 8.98
N MET A 309 9.14 -1.70 9.28
CA MET A 309 9.02 -1.14 10.63
C MET A 309 8.05 0.03 10.63
N PHE A 310 7.51 0.37 11.80
CA PHE A 310 6.67 1.55 12.04
C PHE A 310 7.34 2.44 13.08
N MET A 311 7.55 3.73 12.75
CA MET A 311 8.13 4.69 13.70
C MET A 311 7.04 5.42 14.51
N ASP A 312 5.88 5.67 13.90
CA ASP A 312 4.76 6.42 14.48
C ASP A 312 3.41 5.96 13.93
N GLY A 313 2.34 6.70 14.25
CA GLY A 313 1.01 6.57 13.68
C GLY A 313 0.73 7.61 12.60
N VAL A 314 -0.48 8.23 12.60
CA VAL A 314 -0.98 9.13 11.54
C VAL A 314 -1.34 10.52 12.07
N VAL A 315 -1.34 11.53 11.18
CA VAL A 315 -1.62 12.93 11.53
C VAL A 315 -3.04 13.10 12.06
N GLU A 316 -4.03 12.50 11.40
CA GLU A 316 -5.46 12.72 11.65
C GLU A 316 -5.90 12.25 13.04
N SER A 317 -5.31 11.19 13.56
CA SER A 317 -5.56 10.69 14.92
C SER A 317 -4.67 11.35 15.99
N GLY A 318 -3.70 12.19 15.58
CA GLY A 318 -2.74 12.81 16.49
C GLY A 318 -1.64 11.86 16.98
N THR A 319 -1.44 10.72 16.33
CA THR A 319 -0.45 9.70 16.71
C THR A 319 0.86 9.79 15.92
N ALA A 320 0.92 10.60 14.86
CA ALA A 320 2.18 10.89 14.16
C ALA A 320 3.14 11.65 15.08
N LEU A 321 4.43 11.28 15.07
CA LEU A 321 5.45 11.80 15.96
C LEU A 321 6.03 13.11 15.43
N MET A 322 5.75 14.23 16.12
CA MET A 322 6.05 15.58 15.69
C MET A 322 7.18 16.22 16.49
N LEU A 323 7.93 17.14 15.86
CA LEU A 323 8.94 17.99 16.52
C LEU A 323 8.30 19.05 17.43
N GLN A 324 7.08 19.45 17.13
CA GLN A 324 6.31 20.41 17.92
C GLN A 324 4.97 19.79 18.32
N PRO A 325 4.42 20.14 19.48
CA PRO A 325 3.09 19.66 19.88
C PRO A 325 2.02 20.00 18.83
N TYR A 326 1.03 19.14 18.70
CA TYR A 326 -0.14 19.42 17.87
C TYR A 326 -0.83 20.73 18.28
N PRO A 327 -1.43 21.48 17.36
CA PRO A 327 -2.07 22.75 17.65
C PRO A 327 -3.05 22.66 18.81
N GLY A 328 -2.83 23.52 19.84
CA GLY A 328 -3.70 23.58 21.03
C GLY A 328 -3.52 22.48 22.07
N THR A 329 -2.46 21.68 21.96
CA THR A 329 -2.13 20.58 22.90
C THR A 329 -0.69 20.65 23.37
N ASP A 330 -0.31 19.80 24.35
CA ASP A 330 1.09 19.53 24.73
C ASP A 330 1.58 18.18 24.15
N HIS A 331 0.78 17.52 23.31
CA HIS A 331 1.02 16.20 22.76
C HIS A 331 1.81 16.28 21.44
N ILE A 332 2.84 15.44 21.29
CA ILE A 332 3.69 15.38 20.10
C ILE A 332 3.56 14.05 19.32
N GLY A 333 2.59 13.21 19.65
CA GLY A 333 2.54 11.83 19.19
C GLY A 333 3.47 10.90 19.97
N ASP A 334 3.42 9.62 19.66
CA ASP A 334 4.18 8.60 20.35
C ASP A 334 5.15 7.89 19.38
N ALA A 335 6.39 7.69 19.81
CA ALA A 335 7.34 6.88 19.06
C ALA A 335 7.08 5.40 19.35
N VAL A 336 6.91 4.61 18.29
CA VAL A 336 6.77 3.14 18.41
C VAL A 336 8.09 2.49 18.85
N PHE A 337 9.22 3.08 18.47
CA PHE A 337 10.55 2.58 18.83
C PHE A 337 11.29 3.55 19.73
N GLU A 338 11.97 2.99 20.75
CA GLU A 338 13.06 3.70 21.38
C GLU A 338 14.20 3.94 20.38
N ALA A 339 14.79 5.15 20.39
CA ALA A 339 15.73 5.59 19.36
C ALA A 339 16.95 4.66 19.23
N GLU A 340 17.55 4.22 20.33
CA GLU A 340 18.72 3.35 20.31
C GLU A 340 18.36 1.94 19.79
N HIS A 341 17.19 1.40 20.19
CA HIS A 341 16.73 0.10 19.69
C HIS A 341 16.49 0.12 18.18
N PHE A 342 15.85 1.21 17.68
CA PHE A 342 15.65 1.40 16.23
C PHE A 342 16.99 1.48 15.48
N ASN A 343 17.97 2.25 16.01
CA ASN A 343 19.31 2.33 15.42
C ASN A 343 19.96 0.95 15.31
N GLN A 344 19.90 0.13 16.37
CA GLN A 344 20.46 -1.22 16.38
C GLN A 344 19.73 -2.14 15.38
N ALA A 345 18.39 -2.03 15.26
CA ALA A 345 17.64 -2.76 14.27
C ALA A 345 18.06 -2.38 12.84
N CYS A 346 18.24 -1.08 12.55
CA CYS A 346 18.73 -0.58 11.26
C CYS A 346 20.15 -1.12 10.96
N ILE A 347 21.06 -1.05 11.92
CA ILE A 347 22.44 -1.57 11.78
C ILE A 347 22.39 -3.06 11.47
N ARG A 348 21.56 -3.82 12.18
CA ARG A 348 21.44 -5.27 11.99
C ARG A 348 20.86 -5.63 10.63
N ALA A 349 19.75 -5.01 10.23
CA ALA A 349 19.11 -5.25 8.94
C ALA A 349 20.04 -4.90 7.77
N ASP A 350 20.71 -3.75 7.85
CA ASP A 350 21.64 -3.29 6.82
C ASP A 350 22.87 -4.20 6.70
N ALA A 351 23.45 -4.66 7.84
CA ALA A 351 24.56 -5.62 7.85
C ALA A 351 24.21 -6.96 7.19
N MET A 352 22.94 -7.36 7.20
CA MET A 352 22.43 -8.55 6.53
C MET A 352 22.12 -8.33 5.05
N GLY A 353 22.32 -7.10 4.53
CA GLY A 353 22.03 -6.74 3.15
C GLY A 353 20.52 -6.63 2.85
N LEU A 354 19.69 -6.50 3.87
CA LEU A 354 18.26 -6.26 3.72
C LEU A 354 17.99 -4.78 3.41
N GLN A 355 16.95 -4.50 2.62
CA GLN A 355 16.38 -3.17 2.50
C GLN A 355 15.50 -2.90 3.72
N ILE A 356 15.45 -1.64 4.16
CA ILE A 356 14.56 -1.22 5.25
C ILE A 356 13.48 -0.31 4.66
N ALA A 357 12.22 -0.55 5.02
CA ALA A 357 11.08 0.30 4.77
C ALA A 357 10.47 0.68 6.12
N THR A 358 10.45 1.98 6.43
CA THR A 358 9.92 2.47 7.71
C THR A 358 8.76 3.41 7.44
N HIS A 359 7.59 3.08 8.00
CA HIS A 359 6.48 4.02 8.11
C HIS A 359 6.90 5.18 9.03
N ALA A 360 6.92 6.39 8.50
CA ALA A 360 7.25 7.60 9.25
C ALA A 360 6.51 8.80 8.65
N ILE A 361 5.50 9.27 9.35
CA ILE A 361 4.57 10.31 8.93
C ILE A 361 4.97 11.68 9.47
N GLY A 362 5.18 11.79 10.79
CA GLY A 362 5.55 13.03 11.44
C GLY A 362 7.00 13.45 11.19
N ASP A 363 7.29 14.74 11.28
CA ASP A 363 8.63 15.29 11.02
C ASP A 363 9.70 14.78 12.00
N LEU A 364 9.36 14.47 13.25
CA LEU A 364 10.29 13.81 14.17
C LEU A 364 10.45 12.32 13.85
N ALA A 365 9.40 11.64 13.38
CA ALA A 365 9.49 10.25 12.93
C ALA A 365 10.43 10.12 11.72
N VAL A 366 10.28 11.00 10.74
CA VAL A 366 11.17 11.06 9.56
C VAL A 366 12.62 11.31 10.01
N ARG A 367 12.85 12.26 10.92
CA ARG A 367 14.19 12.54 11.46
C ARG A 367 14.80 11.33 12.14
N ARG A 368 14.08 10.67 13.06
CA ARG A 368 14.55 9.47 13.77
C ARG A 368 14.86 8.32 12.80
N THR A 369 14.07 8.19 11.75
CA THR A 369 14.29 7.17 10.72
C THR A 369 15.58 7.45 9.94
N LEU A 370 15.80 8.70 9.54
CA LEU A 370 17.06 9.12 8.89
C LEU A 370 18.28 8.93 9.82
N ASP A 371 18.13 9.20 11.11
CA ASP A 371 19.19 8.96 12.12
C ASP A 371 19.57 7.48 12.22
N GLY A 372 18.57 6.57 12.20
CA GLY A 372 18.78 5.14 12.19
C GLY A 372 19.51 4.66 10.92
N TYR A 373 19.13 5.18 9.75
CA TYR A 373 19.81 4.85 8.49
C TYR A 373 21.23 5.41 8.41
N GLU A 374 21.45 6.60 8.97
CA GLU A 374 22.79 7.17 9.10
C GLU A 374 23.67 6.36 10.05
N ALA A 375 23.12 5.88 11.17
CA ALA A 375 23.82 5.01 12.12
C ALA A 375 24.22 3.68 11.45
N ALA A 376 23.32 3.07 10.66
CA ALA A 376 23.62 1.88 9.87
C ALA A 376 24.78 2.13 8.88
N ARG A 377 24.70 3.19 8.07
CA ARG A 377 25.74 3.57 7.12
C ARG A 377 27.08 3.84 7.80
N ARG A 378 27.07 4.51 8.95
CA ARG A 378 28.29 4.82 9.70
C ARG A 378 28.96 3.55 10.27
N THR A 379 28.16 2.59 10.71
CA THR A 379 28.64 1.34 11.33
C THR A 379 29.09 0.33 10.30
N ASN A 380 28.30 0.11 9.25
CA ASN A 380 28.53 -0.95 8.26
C ASN A 380 29.27 -0.48 7.01
N GLY A 381 29.43 0.83 6.82
CA GLY A 381 29.95 1.43 5.59
C GLY A 381 28.85 1.76 4.58
N ALA A 382 29.19 2.55 3.57
CA ALA A 382 28.26 2.93 2.52
C ALA A 382 28.05 1.77 1.53
N ARG A 383 26.80 1.50 1.19
CA ARG A 383 26.38 0.55 0.14
C ARG A 383 25.18 1.09 -0.62
N ASP A 384 24.84 0.54 -1.77
CA ASP A 384 23.55 0.76 -2.44
C ASP A 384 22.48 -0.01 -1.69
N SER A 385 21.93 0.59 -0.63
CA SER A 385 20.91 -0.02 0.24
C SER A 385 19.49 0.29 -0.19
N ARG A 386 19.28 1.44 -0.82
CA ARG A 386 17.97 1.96 -1.23
C ARG A 386 16.95 1.86 -0.10
N HIS A 387 17.37 2.09 1.15
CA HIS A 387 16.46 2.18 2.29
C HIS A 387 15.40 3.23 2.00
N ARG A 388 14.18 3.00 2.45
CA ARG A 388 13.06 3.87 2.11
C ARG A 388 12.28 4.31 3.34
N ILE A 389 11.73 5.49 3.26
CA ILE A 389 10.78 6.02 4.22
C ILE A 389 9.42 6.10 3.53
N GLU A 390 8.41 5.54 4.19
CA GLU A 390 7.04 5.52 3.72
C GLU A 390 6.29 6.75 4.22
N HIS A 391 5.40 7.28 3.38
CA HIS A 391 4.47 8.38 3.63
C HIS A 391 5.13 9.75 3.63
N ILE A 392 5.91 10.13 4.63
CA ILE A 392 6.61 11.43 4.74
C ILE A 392 5.59 12.57 4.60
N GLU A 393 4.53 12.53 5.42
CA GLU A 393 3.46 13.52 5.29
C GLU A 393 3.87 14.88 5.84
N VAL A 394 4.75 14.91 6.83
CA VAL A 394 5.34 16.14 7.36
C VAL A 394 6.86 16.03 7.33
N LEU A 395 7.53 17.01 6.70
CA LEU A 395 8.99 17.02 6.57
C LEU A 395 9.58 18.30 7.13
N HIS A 396 10.61 18.18 7.98
CA HIS A 396 11.36 19.35 8.43
C HIS A 396 12.38 19.79 7.36
N PRO A 397 12.60 21.10 7.12
CA PRO A 397 13.54 21.59 6.11
C PRO A 397 14.96 21.06 6.25
N ASP A 398 15.45 20.88 7.48
CA ASP A 398 16.81 20.38 7.74
C ASP A 398 17.00 18.92 7.32
N ASP A 399 15.92 18.15 7.23
CA ASP A 399 15.96 16.73 6.87
C ASP A 399 15.83 16.50 5.36
N LEU A 400 15.34 17.48 4.61
CA LEU A 400 15.19 17.38 3.15
C LEU A 400 16.49 17.00 2.41
N PRO A 401 17.67 17.62 2.66
CA PRO A 401 18.91 17.24 1.96
C PRO A 401 19.41 15.84 2.34
N ARG A 402 19.05 15.34 3.53
CA ARG A 402 19.53 14.04 4.05
C ARG A 402 19.05 12.86 3.20
N PHE A 403 17.90 12.97 2.53
CA PHE A 403 17.43 11.92 1.62
C PHE A 403 18.46 11.63 0.51
N LYS A 404 18.93 12.67 -0.14
CA LYS A 404 19.98 12.56 -1.17
C LYS A 404 21.31 12.10 -0.58
N ASP A 405 21.75 12.71 0.51
CA ASP A 405 23.07 12.49 1.09
C ASP A 405 23.24 11.06 1.62
N LEU A 406 22.16 10.47 2.14
CA LEU A 406 22.12 9.10 2.64
C LEU A 406 21.70 8.09 1.56
N GLY A 407 21.19 8.54 0.39
CA GLY A 407 20.64 7.68 -0.64
C GLY A 407 19.30 7.04 -0.24
N VAL A 408 18.53 7.73 0.60
CA VAL A 408 17.22 7.27 1.07
C VAL A 408 16.15 7.56 0.03
N VAL A 409 15.27 6.59 -0.20
CA VAL A 409 14.16 6.70 -1.15
C VAL A 409 12.92 7.22 -0.42
N ALA A 410 12.29 8.25 -0.97
CA ALA A 410 10.99 8.71 -0.52
C ALA A 410 9.89 7.89 -1.22
N SER A 411 9.13 7.15 -0.44
CA SER A 411 8.01 6.33 -0.90
C SER A 411 6.70 7.00 -0.47
N ILE A 412 6.01 7.60 -1.42
CA ILE A 412 4.91 8.53 -1.14
C ILE A 412 3.63 8.05 -1.81
N GLN A 413 2.50 8.36 -1.17
CA GLN A 413 1.16 8.09 -1.66
C GLN A 413 0.51 9.43 -2.06
N PRO A 414 0.54 9.82 -3.35
CA PRO A 414 -0.05 11.09 -3.77
C PRO A 414 -1.55 11.20 -3.44
N GLY A 415 -2.25 10.07 -3.35
CA GLY A 415 -3.66 10.03 -2.97
C GLY A 415 -3.93 10.43 -1.52
N HIS A 416 -2.96 10.26 -0.60
CA HIS A 416 -3.12 10.67 0.81
C HIS A 416 -3.03 12.19 0.98
N ALA A 417 -2.36 12.87 0.07
CA ALA A 417 -2.23 14.31 0.17
C ALA A 417 -3.59 15.02 0.09
N PRO A 418 -3.81 16.09 0.87
CA PRO A 418 -5.07 16.86 0.85
C PRO A 418 -5.43 17.40 -0.54
N PHE A 419 -4.44 17.56 -1.40
CA PHE A 419 -4.60 17.96 -2.81
C PHE A 419 -4.63 16.76 -3.77
N GLY A 420 -4.53 15.53 -3.28
CA GLY A 420 -4.64 14.28 -4.05
C GLY A 420 -6.06 13.85 -4.38
N GLY A 421 -7.03 14.30 -3.57
CA GLY A 421 -8.46 14.17 -3.86
C GLY A 421 -9.22 13.10 -3.07
N TYR A 422 -8.56 12.30 -2.22
CA TYR A 422 -9.23 11.31 -1.37
C TYR A 422 -9.55 11.86 0.02
N PHE A 423 -8.63 12.59 0.64
CA PHE A 423 -8.81 13.15 1.97
C PHE A 423 -9.11 14.65 1.95
N PRO A 424 -10.05 15.14 2.79
CA PRO A 424 -10.40 16.56 2.81
C PRO A 424 -9.27 17.41 3.40
N PRO A 425 -8.89 18.54 2.75
CA PRO A 425 -7.80 19.40 3.22
C PRO A 425 -7.98 19.94 4.63
N ALA A 426 -9.23 20.12 5.09
CA ALA A 426 -9.53 20.71 6.40
C ALA A 426 -9.07 19.85 7.58
N GLY A 427 -9.11 18.52 7.45
CA GLY A 427 -8.68 17.58 8.50
C GLY A 427 -7.20 17.74 8.80
N VAL A 428 -6.37 17.52 7.79
CA VAL A 428 -4.91 17.67 7.90
C VAL A 428 -4.53 19.11 8.31
N ARG A 429 -5.20 20.11 7.72
CA ARG A 429 -4.92 21.54 8.02
C ARG A 429 -5.10 21.88 9.50
N ALA A 430 -6.09 21.28 10.15
CA ALA A 430 -6.36 21.52 11.56
C ALA A 430 -5.29 20.91 12.48
N MET A 431 -4.56 19.90 12.02
CA MET A 431 -3.56 19.16 12.78
C MET A 431 -2.13 19.70 12.61
N LEU A 432 -1.90 20.66 11.72
CA LEU A 432 -0.58 21.18 11.39
C LEU A 432 -0.44 22.67 11.67
N HIS A 433 0.74 23.09 12.12
CA HIS A 433 1.11 24.50 12.20
C HIS A 433 1.43 25.06 10.80
N ASP A 434 1.23 26.37 10.61
CA ASP A 434 1.53 27.05 9.34
C ASP A 434 2.96 26.82 8.84
N ALA A 435 3.91 26.65 9.74
CA ALA A 435 5.32 26.41 9.39
C ALA A 435 5.58 24.99 8.83
N GLN A 436 4.72 24.02 9.14
CA GLN A 436 4.87 22.62 8.67
C GLN A 436 4.26 22.41 7.28
N ILE A 437 3.19 23.14 6.94
CA ILE A 437 2.44 22.95 5.69
C ILE A 437 3.29 23.07 4.41
N PRO A 438 4.25 24.01 4.27
CA PRO A 438 5.02 24.12 3.04
C PRO A 438 5.80 22.88 2.61
N LEU A 439 6.15 22.00 3.56
CA LEU A 439 6.83 20.74 3.31
C LEU A 439 6.00 19.52 3.75
N SER A 440 4.66 19.67 3.79
CA SER A 440 3.77 18.52 3.93
C SER A 440 3.50 17.91 2.57
N TYR A 441 3.57 16.57 2.48
CA TYR A 441 3.41 15.79 1.24
C TYR A 441 4.31 16.32 0.11
N ALA A 442 5.58 16.59 0.42
CA ALA A 442 6.49 17.42 -0.39
C ALA A 442 7.28 16.60 -1.43
N TRP A 443 6.64 15.75 -2.24
CA TRP A 443 7.35 14.86 -3.18
C TRP A 443 8.11 15.60 -4.27
N ALA A 444 7.59 16.74 -4.77
CA ALA A 444 8.28 17.53 -5.78
C ALA A 444 9.51 18.20 -5.18
N ASP A 445 9.43 18.75 -3.95
CA ASP A 445 10.58 19.33 -3.26
C ASP A 445 11.67 18.26 -3.00
N ILE A 446 11.27 17.04 -2.58
CA ILE A 446 12.21 15.92 -2.34
C ILE A 446 12.87 15.50 -3.67
N ARG A 447 12.12 15.34 -4.75
CA ARG A 447 12.65 15.02 -6.07
C ARG A 447 13.62 16.11 -6.56
N ASN A 448 13.24 17.38 -6.41
CA ASN A 448 14.06 18.53 -6.81
C ASN A 448 15.35 18.64 -5.99
N SER A 449 15.39 18.12 -4.77
CA SER A 449 16.63 18.01 -3.98
C SER A 449 17.62 16.99 -4.56
N GLY A 450 17.17 16.15 -5.51
CA GLY A 450 17.92 15.08 -6.16
C GLY A 450 17.80 13.72 -5.46
N ALA A 451 16.88 13.57 -4.53
CA ALA A 451 16.53 12.28 -3.95
C ALA A 451 15.59 11.47 -4.89
N LYS A 452 15.61 10.15 -4.76
CA LYS A 452 14.68 9.28 -5.50
C LYS A 452 13.30 9.29 -4.83
N VAL A 453 12.27 9.50 -5.63
CA VAL A 453 10.87 9.44 -5.20
C VAL A 453 10.17 8.33 -5.98
N ILE A 454 9.41 7.51 -5.27
CA ILE A 454 8.55 6.46 -5.82
C ILE A 454 7.14 6.62 -5.29
N PHE A 455 6.17 6.09 -6.03
CA PHE A 455 4.75 6.21 -5.68
C PHE A 455 4.08 4.87 -5.49
N SER A 456 3.00 4.90 -4.69
CA SER A 456 2.15 3.76 -4.32
C SER A 456 0.74 4.23 -3.95
N THR A 457 -0.15 3.27 -3.70
CA THR A 457 -1.53 3.57 -3.26
C THR A 457 -1.71 3.46 -1.75
N ASP A 458 -1.00 2.55 -1.11
CA ASP A 458 -1.29 2.10 0.26
C ASP A 458 -2.66 1.39 0.37
N TRP A 459 -3.05 0.68 -0.71
CA TRP A 459 -4.31 -0.08 -0.71
C TRP A 459 -4.34 -1.06 0.48
N PRO A 460 -5.44 -1.12 1.28
CA PRO A 460 -6.79 -0.60 1.03
C PRO A 460 -7.09 0.78 1.66
N VAL A 461 -6.10 1.51 2.22
CA VAL A 461 -6.31 2.87 2.77
C VAL A 461 -6.98 3.79 1.73
N ILE A 462 -6.48 3.72 0.49
CA ILE A 462 -7.18 4.25 -0.69
C ILE A 462 -7.34 3.14 -1.74
N PRO A 463 -8.22 3.29 -2.74
CA PRO A 463 -8.38 2.29 -3.80
C PRO A 463 -7.07 1.97 -4.52
N VAL A 464 -6.91 0.70 -4.95
CA VAL A 464 -5.73 0.23 -5.69
C VAL A 464 -5.58 0.83 -7.09
N ASP A 465 -6.64 1.47 -7.63
CA ASP A 465 -6.58 2.16 -8.92
C ASP A 465 -5.53 3.28 -8.90
N VAL A 466 -4.42 3.08 -9.60
CA VAL A 466 -3.31 4.05 -9.66
C VAL A 466 -3.65 5.30 -10.47
N MET A 467 -4.67 5.28 -11.33
CA MET A 467 -4.97 6.41 -12.22
C MET A 467 -5.45 7.66 -11.48
N PRO A 468 -6.32 7.57 -10.45
CA PRO A 468 -6.65 8.73 -9.61
C PRO A 468 -5.43 9.32 -8.89
N THR A 469 -4.50 8.50 -8.40
CA THR A 469 -3.28 8.98 -7.73
C THR A 469 -2.30 9.59 -8.73
N ILE A 470 -2.20 9.04 -9.95
CA ILE A 470 -1.46 9.65 -11.06
C ILE A 470 -2.05 11.04 -11.40
N LYS A 471 -3.38 11.14 -11.49
CA LYS A 471 -4.05 12.43 -11.68
C LYS A 471 -3.71 13.40 -10.55
N GLY A 472 -3.77 12.94 -9.29
CA GLY A 472 -3.42 13.75 -8.11
C GLY A 472 -1.99 14.27 -8.11
N ALA A 473 -1.04 13.52 -8.69
CA ALA A 473 0.34 13.95 -8.83
C ALA A 473 0.60 14.88 -10.04
N VAL A 474 -0.14 14.68 -11.14
CA VAL A 474 0.02 15.47 -12.37
C VAL A 474 -0.78 16.77 -12.32
N ALA A 475 -2.01 16.71 -11.82
CA ALA A 475 -2.94 17.82 -11.70
C ALA A 475 -3.57 17.84 -10.29
N PRO A 476 -2.78 18.17 -9.24
CA PRO A 476 -3.27 18.23 -7.87
C PRO A 476 -4.32 19.34 -7.72
N LEU A 477 -5.18 19.20 -6.71
CA LEU A 477 -6.07 20.27 -6.31
C LEU A 477 -5.24 21.49 -5.89
N LYS A 478 -5.62 22.67 -6.37
CA LYS A 478 -4.95 23.92 -5.98
C LYS A 478 -5.46 24.38 -4.63
N LEU A 479 -4.58 24.36 -3.65
CA LEU A 479 -4.84 24.88 -2.31
C LEU A 479 -4.14 26.24 -2.13
N ASP A 480 -4.74 27.09 -1.30
CA ASP A 480 -4.16 28.38 -0.95
C ASP A 480 -2.86 28.23 -0.15
N ALA A 481 -2.02 29.28 -0.20
CA ALA A 481 -0.83 29.34 0.66
C ALA A 481 -1.21 29.09 2.14
N PRO A 482 -0.37 28.40 2.91
CA PRO A 482 1.04 28.08 2.65
C PRO A 482 1.32 26.75 1.92
N TRP A 483 0.29 26.04 1.39
CA TRP A 483 0.51 24.86 0.59
C TRP A 483 1.34 25.18 -0.66
N ARG A 484 2.28 24.29 -0.99
CA ARG A 484 3.07 24.40 -2.22
C ARG A 484 2.49 23.51 -3.31
N ASP A 485 2.67 23.94 -4.55
CA ASP A 485 2.36 23.12 -5.71
C ASP A 485 3.35 21.94 -5.80
N GLN A 486 2.84 20.73 -5.72
CA GLN A 486 3.60 19.48 -5.82
C GLN A 486 3.39 18.79 -7.18
N SER A 487 2.82 19.49 -8.17
CA SER A 487 2.60 18.91 -9.50
C SER A 487 3.92 18.44 -10.14
N GLN A 488 3.84 17.35 -10.88
CA GLN A 488 4.96 16.85 -11.67
C GLN A 488 4.51 16.36 -13.04
N SER A 489 5.46 16.12 -13.96
CA SER A 489 5.13 15.66 -15.31
C SER A 489 4.46 14.27 -15.29
N LEU A 490 3.63 13.99 -16.30
CA LEU A 490 3.06 12.66 -16.48
C LEU A 490 4.14 11.58 -16.57
N LEU A 491 5.23 11.83 -17.31
CA LEU A 491 6.31 10.85 -17.48
C LEU A 491 7.04 10.55 -16.18
N ASP A 492 7.35 11.57 -15.35
CA ASP A 492 7.96 11.36 -14.03
C ASP A 492 7.02 10.59 -13.09
N THR A 493 5.72 10.86 -13.19
CA THR A 493 4.70 10.15 -12.40
C THR A 493 4.61 8.69 -12.80
N LEU A 494 4.52 8.40 -14.10
CA LEU A 494 4.52 7.03 -14.62
C LEU A 494 5.83 6.29 -14.31
N GLU A 495 6.99 6.97 -14.37
CA GLU A 495 8.27 6.39 -13.94
C GLU A 495 8.23 5.97 -12.47
N SER A 496 7.62 6.80 -11.60
CA SER A 496 7.51 6.52 -10.16
C SER A 496 6.66 5.28 -9.85
N TYR A 497 5.73 4.90 -10.73
CA TYR A 497 4.92 3.68 -10.63
C TYR A 497 5.47 2.48 -11.42
N THR A 498 6.55 2.64 -12.19
CA THR A 498 7.09 1.59 -13.08
C THR A 498 8.59 1.39 -12.89
N ALA A 499 9.41 2.09 -13.68
CA ALA A 499 10.87 1.96 -13.68
C ALA A 499 11.50 2.36 -12.33
N GLY A 500 10.93 3.35 -11.64
CA GLY A 500 11.34 3.78 -10.30
C GLY A 500 11.12 2.68 -9.26
N ASN A 501 9.96 2.03 -9.29
CA ASN A 501 9.64 0.93 -8.40
C ASN A 501 10.44 -0.34 -8.71
N ALA A 502 10.69 -0.64 -9.99
CA ALA A 502 11.59 -1.72 -10.38
C ALA A 502 13.04 -1.47 -9.90
N TRP A 503 13.48 -0.19 -9.91
CA TRP A 503 14.79 0.17 -9.39
C TRP A 503 14.86 -0.02 -7.87
N VAL A 504 13.88 0.44 -7.11
CA VAL A 504 13.93 0.34 -5.64
C VAL A 504 13.95 -1.09 -5.13
N GLU A 505 13.41 -2.05 -5.88
CA GLU A 505 13.47 -3.49 -5.56
C GLU A 505 14.67 -4.23 -6.18
N PHE A 506 15.65 -3.49 -6.76
CA PHE A 506 16.86 -4.02 -7.40
C PHE A 506 16.61 -4.89 -8.65
N ASN A 507 15.49 -4.66 -9.36
CA ASN A 507 15.10 -5.39 -10.57
C ASN A 507 15.09 -4.53 -11.85
N GLU A 508 15.71 -3.34 -11.84
CA GLU A 508 15.77 -2.41 -12.98
C GLU A 508 16.46 -2.95 -14.24
N THR A 509 17.23 -4.01 -14.09
CA THR A 509 17.86 -4.73 -15.22
C THR A 509 16.98 -5.81 -15.82
N ARG A 510 15.87 -6.14 -15.17
CA ARG A 510 14.97 -7.25 -15.52
C ARG A 510 13.55 -6.81 -15.85
N LYS A 511 13.04 -5.74 -15.23
CA LYS A 511 11.67 -5.22 -15.43
C LYS A 511 11.58 -3.70 -15.29
N GLY A 512 10.38 -3.13 -15.46
CA GLY A 512 10.12 -1.69 -15.35
C GLY A 512 10.43 -0.90 -16.63
N LYS A 513 10.83 -1.58 -17.72
CA LYS A 513 11.08 -0.96 -19.02
C LYS A 513 10.58 -1.87 -20.14
N LEU A 514 10.08 -1.28 -21.24
CA LEU A 514 9.77 -2.04 -22.46
C LEU A 514 11.00 -2.13 -23.36
N LYS A 515 11.80 -3.17 -23.13
CA LYS A 515 13.06 -3.38 -23.82
C LYS A 515 13.30 -4.87 -24.09
N PRO A 516 13.89 -5.26 -25.24
CA PRO A 516 14.25 -6.65 -25.47
C PRO A 516 15.11 -7.23 -24.33
N GLY A 517 14.75 -8.43 -23.87
CA GLY A 517 15.38 -9.11 -22.73
C GLY A 517 14.75 -8.84 -21.36
N MET A 518 13.86 -7.84 -21.24
CA MET A 518 13.11 -7.56 -20.00
C MET A 518 11.93 -8.52 -19.86
N MET A 519 11.52 -8.76 -18.63
CA MET A 519 10.28 -9.47 -18.30
C MET A 519 9.09 -8.78 -18.95
N ALA A 520 8.17 -9.57 -19.49
CA ALA A 520 6.98 -9.06 -20.15
C ALA A 520 5.87 -8.78 -19.12
N ASP A 521 6.12 -7.78 -18.28
CA ASP A 521 5.18 -7.18 -17.35
C ASP A 521 4.71 -5.87 -17.98
N ILE A 522 3.46 -5.82 -18.47
CA ILE A 522 2.99 -4.78 -19.40
C ILE A 522 1.55 -4.39 -19.05
N ALA A 523 1.27 -3.11 -19.06
CA ALA A 523 -0.08 -2.54 -19.06
C ALA A 523 -0.37 -1.90 -20.42
N VAL A 524 -1.53 -2.24 -20.99
CA VAL A 524 -2.10 -1.58 -22.17
C VAL A 524 -3.30 -0.79 -21.67
N MET A 525 -3.27 0.51 -21.81
CA MET A 525 -4.37 1.37 -21.38
C MET A 525 -5.46 1.44 -22.48
N ASP A 526 -6.63 1.94 -22.10
CA ASP A 526 -7.74 2.18 -23.04
C ASP A 526 -7.63 3.54 -23.75
N HIS A 527 -6.72 4.41 -23.29
CA HIS A 527 -6.49 5.76 -23.83
C HIS A 527 -4.99 6.03 -24.06
N ASN A 528 -4.70 7.02 -24.92
CA ASN A 528 -3.37 7.61 -24.99
C ASN A 528 -3.23 8.68 -23.89
N LEU A 529 -2.55 8.31 -22.80
CA LEU A 529 -2.39 9.16 -21.61
C LEU A 529 -1.73 10.51 -21.90
N GLU A 530 -0.82 10.58 -22.89
CA GLU A 530 -0.14 11.83 -23.25
C GLU A 530 -1.04 12.85 -23.96
N THR A 531 -2.19 12.41 -24.49
CA THR A 531 -3.15 13.27 -25.18
C THR A 531 -4.41 13.56 -24.38
N MET A 532 -4.57 12.93 -23.22
CA MET A 532 -5.67 13.23 -22.31
C MET A 532 -5.47 14.59 -21.63
N ASP A 533 -6.59 15.24 -21.30
CA ASP A 533 -6.55 16.35 -20.36
C ASP A 533 -6.06 15.82 -18.99
N PRO A 534 -5.03 16.42 -18.36
CA PRO A 534 -4.53 16.03 -17.06
C PRO A 534 -5.61 15.87 -15.98
N GLU A 535 -6.66 16.69 -16.01
CA GLU A 535 -7.79 16.62 -15.08
C GLU A 535 -8.68 15.38 -15.28
N THR A 536 -8.56 14.68 -16.39
CA THR A 536 -9.34 13.48 -16.73
C THR A 536 -8.54 12.18 -16.70
N LEU A 537 -7.27 12.20 -16.32
CA LEU A 537 -6.41 11.02 -16.28
C LEU A 537 -6.98 9.88 -15.41
N ASN A 538 -7.75 10.22 -14.38
CA ASN A 538 -8.45 9.26 -13.52
C ASN A 538 -9.56 8.47 -14.24
N GLN A 539 -9.90 8.78 -15.48
CA GLN A 539 -10.89 8.05 -16.29
C GLN A 539 -10.26 6.90 -17.09
N ALA A 540 -8.92 6.93 -17.29
CA ALA A 540 -8.24 5.87 -18.02
C ALA A 540 -8.25 4.54 -17.23
N ARG A 541 -8.32 3.42 -17.96
CA ARG A 541 -8.37 2.06 -17.39
C ARG A 541 -7.39 1.15 -18.13
N ALA A 542 -6.98 0.07 -17.47
CA ALA A 542 -6.22 -0.96 -18.13
C ALA A 542 -7.14 -1.80 -19.03
N ALA A 543 -6.86 -1.81 -20.34
CA ALA A 543 -7.52 -2.68 -21.31
C ALA A 543 -6.97 -4.11 -21.26
N PHE A 544 -5.63 -4.24 -21.12
CA PHE A 544 -4.96 -5.51 -20.93
C PHE A 544 -3.81 -5.37 -19.94
N THR A 545 -3.62 -6.42 -19.14
CA THR A 545 -2.46 -6.55 -18.25
C THR A 545 -1.75 -7.88 -18.51
N PHE A 546 -0.42 -7.83 -18.61
CA PHE A 546 0.43 -9.00 -18.75
C PHE A 546 1.44 -9.03 -17.59
N CYS A 547 1.54 -10.16 -16.92
CA CYS A 547 2.58 -10.44 -15.94
C CYS A 547 3.31 -11.73 -16.36
N ALA A 548 4.64 -11.68 -16.42
CA ALA A 548 5.48 -12.79 -16.92
C ALA A 548 5.04 -13.28 -18.32
N GLY A 549 4.61 -12.37 -19.19
CA GLY A 549 4.13 -12.67 -20.53
C GLY A 549 2.75 -13.32 -20.63
N ARG A 550 2.14 -13.64 -19.49
CA ARG A 550 0.79 -14.18 -19.40
C ARG A 550 -0.21 -13.02 -19.27
N MET A 551 -1.27 -13.04 -20.06
CA MET A 551 -2.38 -12.11 -19.89
C MET A 551 -3.08 -12.40 -18.55
N THR A 552 -3.04 -11.47 -17.61
CA THR A 552 -3.67 -11.57 -16.29
C THR A 552 -5.00 -10.82 -16.20
N TRP A 553 -5.22 -9.89 -17.13
CA TRP A 553 -6.47 -9.13 -17.25
C TRP A 553 -6.75 -8.76 -18.70
N GLN A 554 -8.05 -8.73 -19.03
CA GLN A 554 -8.62 -8.15 -20.25
C GLN A 554 -9.97 -7.54 -19.89
N ALA A 555 -10.19 -6.25 -20.21
CA ALA A 555 -11.44 -5.50 -19.99
C ALA A 555 -12.57 -5.99 -20.90
#